data_d808df12258318e74644fdb00ee36595
#
_entry.id   d808df12258318e74644fdb00ee36595
#
_cell.length_a   1.000
_cell.length_b   1.000
_cell.length_c   1.000
_cell.angle_alpha   90.00
_cell.angle_beta   90.00
_cell.angle_gamma   90.00
#
_symmetry.space_group_name_H-M   'P 1'
#
loop_
_entity.id
_entity.type
_entity.pdbx_description
1 polymer ?
#
loop_
_entity_poly.entity_id
_entity_poly.type
_entity_poly.pdbx_seq_one_letter_code
_entity_poly.pdbx_strand_id
1 'polypeptide(L)'
;MNNLSDQQKGSLLAFVAVMFITPDSLFIRLSSIDTWSLVFYRGIIPFFTVLIGMLVIYKLNFFKMLTTSGYHGLIYIITFSITNITFVVSIQNTNVANTLVMIAMAPMLSAILGVFFLKEIPDKKTWIAIGITFIAAVYIFYDSIKLGNFYGDILGFITAIGLAVGAVTIRSAKRKNLVPAAVVGKLFVALFAIFFIESYVLADRDLLIVPLMCVMCVAIPFVMVTIAPRFIPAEEVNLFFLLETIIGPFWVWMVIKEQPSIETIQGG
;
A
#
# COMPACT_ATOMS: atom_id res chain seq x y z
N MET A 1 16.19 12.07 -16.36
CA MET A 1 16.52 10.93 -15.47
C MET A 1 17.72 10.07 -15.94
N ASN A 2 18.39 10.42 -17.01
CA ASN A 2 19.45 9.57 -17.60
C ASN A 2 20.78 9.53 -16.81
N ASN A 3 21.00 10.39 -15.82
CA ASN A 3 22.26 10.51 -15.08
C ASN A 3 22.15 10.02 -13.61
N LEU A 4 21.00 9.47 -13.19
CA LEU A 4 20.83 8.98 -11.82
C LEU A 4 21.28 7.51 -11.72
N SER A 5 21.93 7.14 -10.60
CA SER A 5 22.20 5.74 -10.28
C SER A 5 20.88 4.97 -10.03
N ASP A 6 20.94 3.63 -10.11
CA ASP A 6 19.75 2.81 -9.82
C ASP A 6 19.23 3.05 -8.41
N GLN A 7 20.12 3.18 -7.42
CA GLN A 7 19.76 3.56 -6.05
C GLN A 7 18.99 4.88 -6.00
N GLN A 8 19.48 5.92 -6.66
CA GLN A 8 18.82 7.23 -6.69
C GLN A 8 17.45 7.18 -7.36
N LYS A 9 17.33 6.41 -8.48
CA LYS A 9 16.04 6.22 -9.17
C LYS A 9 15.02 5.51 -8.28
N GLY A 10 15.41 4.42 -7.64
CA GLY A 10 14.54 3.63 -6.77
C GLY A 10 14.08 4.44 -5.57
N SER A 11 15.01 5.11 -4.87
CA SER A 11 14.70 5.94 -3.71
C SER A 11 13.81 7.14 -4.07
N LEU A 12 14.05 7.80 -5.20
CA LEU A 12 13.21 8.91 -5.66
C LEU A 12 11.79 8.42 -5.99
N LEU A 13 11.66 7.29 -6.69
CA LEU A 13 10.35 6.71 -7.00
C LEU A 13 9.59 6.33 -5.72
N ALA A 14 10.24 5.69 -4.75
CA ALA A 14 9.62 5.31 -3.49
C ALA A 14 9.20 6.55 -2.68
N PHE A 15 10.09 7.53 -2.54
CA PHE A 15 9.81 8.78 -1.81
C PHE A 15 8.62 9.54 -2.41
N VAL A 16 8.65 9.80 -3.72
CA VAL A 16 7.57 10.54 -4.40
C VAL A 16 6.26 9.77 -4.31
N ALA A 17 6.28 8.43 -4.50
CA ALA A 17 5.10 7.60 -4.36
C ALA A 17 4.47 7.75 -2.97
N VAL A 18 5.27 7.62 -1.91
CA VAL A 18 4.77 7.72 -0.53
C VAL A 18 4.23 9.11 -0.24
N MET A 19 4.87 10.18 -0.72
CA MET A 19 4.34 11.54 -0.56
C MET A 19 2.95 11.71 -1.18
N PHE A 20 2.65 11.03 -2.31
CA PHE A 20 1.30 11.00 -2.89
C PHE A 20 0.34 10.13 -2.06
N ILE A 21 0.82 9.11 -1.33
CA ILE A 21 0.00 8.23 -0.49
C ILE A 21 -0.35 8.91 0.85
N THR A 22 0.51 9.78 1.41
CA THR A 22 0.31 10.31 2.77
C THR A 22 -1.08 10.88 3.08
N PRO A 23 -1.84 11.54 2.16
CA PRO A 23 -3.18 12.01 2.44
C PRO A 23 -4.28 10.95 2.21
N ASP A 24 -3.94 9.74 1.78
CA ASP A 24 -4.90 8.70 1.40
C ASP A 24 -5.85 8.32 2.55
N SER A 25 -5.29 8.07 3.74
CA SER A 25 -6.07 7.75 4.94
C SER A 25 -7.05 8.86 5.34
N LEU A 26 -6.67 10.13 5.15
CA LEU A 26 -7.56 11.26 5.33
C LEU A 26 -8.73 11.23 4.34
N PHE A 27 -8.47 11.02 3.05
CA PHE A 27 -9.52 10.93 2.04
C PHE A 27 -10.47 9.75 2.29
N ILE A 28 -9.95 8.60 2.75
CA ILE A 28 -10.77 7.44 3.16
C ILE A 28 -11.73 7.87 4.28
N ARG A 29 -11.25 8.58 5.30
CA ARG A 29 -12.07 9.07 6.43
C ARG A 29 -13.04 10.18 6.03
N LEU A 30 -12.71 10.98 5.04
CA LEU A 30 -13.57 12.06 4.55
C LEU A 30 -14.69 11.57 3.64
N SER A 31 -14.56 10.38 3.04
CA SER A 31 -15.60 9.82 2.19
C SER A 31 -16.80 9.39 3.02
N SER A 32 -18.00 9.64 2.52
CA SER A 32 -19.27 9.29 3.17
C SER A 32 -19.88 7.99 2.66
N ILE A 33 -19.24 7.33 1.70
CA ILE A 33 -19.72 6.07 1.12
C ILE A 33 -19.33 4.88 2.01
N ASP A 34 -20.06 3.79 1.88
CA ASP A 34 -19.75 2.54 2.61
C ASP A 34 -18.39 1.97 2.21
N THR A 35 -17.83 1.15 3.10
CA THR A 35 -16.49 0.58 2.94
C THR A 35 -16.31 -0.19 1.63
N TRP A 36 -17.33 -0.97 1.20
CA TRP A 36 -17.20 -1.80 0.01
C TRP A 36 -17.37 -1.02 -1.28
N SER A 37 -18.22 0.00 -1.28
CA SER A 37 -18.30 0.98 -2.38
C SER A 37 -16.97 1.72 -2.53
N LEU A 38 -16.33 2.09 -1.42
CA LEU A 38 -15.00 2.71 -1.45
C LEU A 38 -13.95 1.75 -2.02
N VAL A 39 -13.92 0.48 -1.59
CA VAL A 39 -13.02 -0.55 -2.13
C VAL A 39 -13.25 -0.73 -3.64
N PHE A 40 -14.52 -0.74 -4.09
CA PHE A 40 -14.86 -0.85 -5.51
C PHE A 40 -14.27 0.31 -6.32
N TYR A 41 -14.51 1.56 -5.90
CA TYR A 41 -14.00 2.73 -6.62
C TYR A 41 -12.47 2.79 -6.60
N ARG A 42 -11.83 2.40 -5.50
CA ARG A 42 -10.37 2.26 -5.38
C ARG A 42 -9.79 1.10 -6.19
N GLY A 43 -10.61 0.20 -6.66
CA GLY A 43 -10.26 -0.82 -7.66
C GLY A 43 -10.46 -0.29 -9.08
N ILE A 44 -11.69 0.11 -9.41
CA ILE A 44 -12.10 0.35 -10.80
C ILE A 44 -11.49 1.64 -11.41
N ILE A 45 -11.42 2.74 -10.65
CA ILE A 45 -10.86 4.01 -11.15
C ILE A 45 -9.37 3.89 -11.45
N PRO A 46 -8.51 3.40 -10.52
CA PRO A 46 -7.09 3.17 -10.80
C PRO A 46 -6.87 2.13 -11.89
N PHE A 47 -7.72 1.09 -11.97
CA PHE A 47 -7.67 0.12 -13.06
C PHE A 47 -7.74 0.80 -14.42
N PHE A 48 -8.79 1.58 -14.69
CA PHE A 48 -8.95 2.27 -15.97
C PHE A 48 -7.88 3.33 -16.19
N THR A 49 -7.55 4.12 -15.16
CA THR A 49 -6.54 5.18 -15.25
C THR A 49 -5.19 4.63 -15.71
N VAL A 50 -4.72 3.56 -15.07
CA VAL A 50 -3.39 3.01 -15.38
C VAL A 50 -3.45 2.12 -16.62
N LEU A 51 -4.54 1.39 -16.86
CA LEU A 51 -4.74 0.61 -18.09
C LEU A 51 -4.67 1.51 -19.33
N ILE A 52 -5.39 2.63 -19.34
CA ILE A 52 -5.37 3.59 -20.45
C ILE A 52 -3.95 4.14 -20.63
N GLY A 53 -3.29 4.57 -19.54
CA GLY A 53 -1.91 5.04 -19.60
C GLY A 53 -0.94 3.99 -20.17
N MET A 54 -1.08 2.73 -19.73
CA MET A 54 -0.24 1.62 -20.23
C MET A 54 -0.52 1.30 -21.71
N LEU A 55 -1.78 1.32 -22.12
CA LEU A 55 -2.14 1.07 -23.53
C LEU A 55 -1.64 2.20 -24.45
N VAL A 56 -1.68 3.45 -24.00
CA VAL A 56 -1.13 4.58 -24.76
C VAL A 56 0.39 4.45 -24.92
N ILE A 57 1.12 4.11 -23.84
CA ILE A 57 2.57 4.03 -23.85
C ILE A 57 3.09 2.74 -24.49
N TYR A 58 2.53 1.59 -24.12
CA TYR A 58 3.03 0.27 -24.50
C TYR A 58 2.20 -0.43 -25.55
N LYS A 59 1.03 0.13 -25.93
CA LYS A 59 0.12 -0.45 -26.91
C LYS A 59 -0.20 -1.92 -26.57
N LEU A 60 -0.20 -2.81 -27.56
CA LEU A 60 -0.46 -4.25 -27.38
C LEU A 60 0.64 -4.99 -26.59
N ASN A 61 1.81 -4.37 -26.39
CA ASN A 61 2.86 -4.96 -25.56
C ASN A 61 2.45 -5.11 -24.08
N PHE A 62 1.39 -4.38 -23.64
CA PHE A 62 0.79 -4.58 -22.33
C PHE A 62 0.44 -6.06 -22.07
N PHE A 63 -0.27 -6.70 -22.99
CA PHE A 63 -0.66 -8.11 -22.84
C PHE A 63 0.55 -9.06 -22.84
N LYS A 64 1.56 -8.80 -23.67
CA LYS A 64 2.79 -9.55 -23.66
C LYS A 64 3.56 -9.40 -22.34
N MET A 65 3.61 -8.20 -21.76
CA MET A 65 4.21 -7.95 -20.45
C MET A 65 3.48 -8.70 -19.34
N LEU A 66 2.14 -8.74 -19.39
CA LEU A 66 1.32 -9.48 -18.43
C LEU A 66 1.63 -10.98 -18.50
N THR A 67 1.60 -11.58 -19.68
CA THR A 67 1.87 -13.02 -19.84
C THR A 67 3.31 -13.40 -19.49
N THR A 68 4.29 -12.56 -19.82
CA THR A 68 5.71 -12.80 -19.48
C THR A 68 6.00 -12.63 -17.99
N SER A 69 5.12 -11.99 -17.21
CA SER A 69 5.27 -11.90 -15.75
C SER A 69 5.23 -13.28 -15.07
N GLY A 70 4.48 -14.24 -15.66
CA GLY A 70 4.41 -15.63 -15.19
C GLY A 70 3.92 -15.75 -13.74
N TYR A 71 4.52 -16.67 -12.97
CA TYR A 71 4.11 -16.90 -11.57
C TYR A 71 4.33 -15.68 -10.66
N HIS A 72 5.33 -14.82 -10.92
CA HIS A 72 5.52 -13.58 -10.18
C HIS A 72 4.33 -12.64 -10.37
N GLY A 73 3.80 -12.55 -11.61
CA GLY A 73 2.60 -11.77 -11.89
C GLY A 73 1.40 -12.29 -11.12
N LEU A 74 1.20 -13.61 -11.09
CA LEU A 74 0.09 -14.22 -10.35
C LEU A 74 0.17 -13.96 -8.84
N ILE A 75 1.34 -14.19 -8.23
CA ILE A 75 1.56 -13.88 -6.80
C ILE A 75 1.28 -12.41 -6.54
N TYR A 76 1.80 -11.52 -7.40
CA TYR A 76 1.61 -10.08 -7.22
C TYR A 76 0.15 -9.65 -7.38
N ILE A 77 -0.61 -10.20 -8.33
CA ILE A 77 -2.06 -9.96 -8.46
C ILE A 77 -2.77 -10.29 -7.16
N ILE A 78 -2.54 -11.48 -6.61
CA ILE A 78 -3.22 -11.96 -5.40
C ILE A 78 -2.83 -11.08 -4.19
N THR A 79 -1.55 -10.92 -3.93
CA THR A 79 -1.06 -10.15 -2.78
C THR A 79 -1.46 -8.69 -2.86
N PHE A 80 -1.34 -8.07 -4.03
CA PHE A 80 -1.72 -6.69 -4.26
C PHE A 80 -3.23 -6.46 -4.07
N SER A 81 -4.07 -7.40 -4.52
CA SER A 81 -5.52 -7.34 -4.32
C SER A 81 -5.88 -7.45 -2.83
N ILE A 82 -5.33 -8.43 -2.12
CA ILE A 82 -5.55 -8.60 -0.68
C ILE A 82 -5.11 -7.35 0.08
N THR A 83 -3.90 -6.85 -0.18
CA THR A 83 -3.35 -5.64 0.46
C THR A 83 -4.27 -4.44 0.30
N ASN A 84 -4.80 -4.21 -0.90
CA ASN A 84 -5.69 -3.07 -1.15
C ASN A 84 -7.03 -3.18 -0.42
N ILE A 85 -7.61 -4.39 -0.33
CA ILE A 85 -8.85 -4.63 0.39
C ILE A 85 -8.61 -4.48 1.89
N THR A 86 -7.62 -5.17 2.43
CA THR A 86 -7.36 -5.18 3.88
C THR A 86 -6.95 -3.82 4.41
N PHE A 87 -6.25 -3.01 3.61
CA PHE A 87 -5.91 -1.62 3.97
C PHE A 87 -7.16 -0.77 4.22
N VAL A 88 -8.08 -0.74 3.25
CA VAL A 88 -9.29 0.09 3.38
C VAL A 88 -10.17 -0.39 4.52
N VAL A 89 -10.38 -1.71 4.61
CA VAL A 89 -11.20 -2.29 5.67
C VAL A 89 -10.56 -2.07 7.05
N SER A 90 -9.22 -2.13 7.15
CA SER A 90 -8.50 -1.80 8.39
C SER A 90 -8.73 -0.36 8.81
N ILE A 91 -8.49 0.61 7.94
CA ILE A 91 -8.71 2.05 8.20
C ILE A 91 -10.14 2.32 8.69
N GLN A 92 -11.14 1.61 8.18
CA GLN A 92 -12.53 1.80 8.56
C GLN A 92 -12.92 1.11 9.88
N ASN A 93 -12.12 0.14 10.36
CA ASN A 93 -12.44 -0.67 11.55
C ASN A 93 -11.50 -0.45 12.74
N THR A 94 -10.49 0.43 12.62
CA THR A 94 -9.62 0.84 13.73
C THR A 94 -9.20 2.29 13.58
N ASN A 95 -8.43 2.82 14.52
CA ASN A 95 -7.83 4.15 14.38
C ASN A 95 -6.81 4.15 13.22
N VAL A 96 -6.79 5.23 12.44
CA VAL A 96 -5.86 5.36 11.28
C VAL A 96 -4.41 5.14 11.70
N ALA A 97 -4.00 5.74 12.82
CA ALA A 97 -2.64 5.60 13.30
C ALA A 97 -2.29 4.13 13.63
N ASN A 98 -3.22 3.35 14.19
CA ASN A 98 -3.01 1.93 14.47
C ASN A 98 -2.78 1.13 13.17
N THR A 99 -3.62 1.33 12.15
CA THR A 99 -3.42 0.70 10.84
C THR A 99 -2.03 1.01 10.28
N LEU A 100 -1.61 2.28 10.31
CA LEU A 100 -0.33 2.71 9.75
C LEU A 100 0.86 2.18 10.55
N VAL A 101 0.75 2.04 11.87
CA VAL A 101 1.80 1.39 12.68
C VAL A 101 1.88 -0.11 12.39
N MET A 102 0.76 -0.80 12.17
CA MET A 102 0.82 -2.20 11.71
C MET A 102 1.53 -2.31 10.36
N ILE A 103 1.26 -1.39 9.42
CA ILE A 103 1.95 -1.32 8.13
C ILE A 103 3.45 -1.05 8.29
N ALA A 104 3.86 -0.31 9.32
CA ALA A 104 5.28 -0.07 9.62
C ALA A 104 6.08 -1.36 9.92
N MET A 105 5.42 -2.50 10.11
CA MET A 105 6.09 -3.81 10.17
C MET A 105 6.52 -4.34 8.79
N ALA A 106 6.06 -3.75 7.68
CA ALA A 106 6.37 -4.23 6.33
C ALA A 106 7.89 -4.28 6.01
N PRO A 107 8.74 -3.32 6.41
CA PRO A 107 10.18 -3.41 6.22
C PRO A 107 10.79 -4.64 6.90
N MET A 108 10.37 -4.94 8.15
CA MET A 108 10.80 -6.13 8.87
C MET A 108 10.45 -7.42 8.13
N LEU A 109 9.18 -7.53 7.74
CA LEU A 109 8.69 -8.69 7.00
C LEU A 109 9.40 -8.83 5.65
N SER A 110 9.66 -7.72 4.94
CA SER A 110 10.41 -7.71 3.68
C SER A 110 11.85 -8.15 3.86
N ALA A 111 12.51 -7.71 4.92
CA ALA A 111 13.88 -8.11 5.24
C ALA A 111 13.96 -9.62 5.51
N ILE A 112 13.05 -10.15 6.33
CA ILE A 112 12.97 -11.59 6.61
C ILE A 112 12.74 -12.38 5.33
N LEU A 113 11.73 -12.00 4.53
CA LEU A 113 11.44 -12.66 3.24
C LEU A 113 12.58 -12.49 2.25
N GLY A 114 13.26 -11.34 2.23
CA GLY A 114 14.44 -11.07 1.41
C GLY A 114 15.60 -12.03 1.69
N VAL A 115 15.89 -12.33 2.96
CA VAL A 115 16.90 -13.31 3.35
C VAL A 115 16.54 -14.70 2.79
N PHE A 116 15.29 -15.15 2.96
CA PHE A 116 14.88 -16.50 2.54
C PHE A 116 14.76 -16.67 1.04
N PHE A 117 14.14 -15.71 0.34
CA PHE A 117 13.79 -15.84 -1.07
C PHE A 117 14.78 -15.17 -2.04
N LEU A 118 15.42 -14.07 -1.62
CA LEU A 118 16.36 -13.32 -2.46
C LEU A 118 17.82 -13.55 -2.09
N LYS A 119 18.07 -14.11 -0.89
CA LYS A 119 19.41 -14.24 -0.29
C LYS A 119 20.10 -12.88 -0.11
N GLU A 120 19.31 -11.82 -0.01
CA GLU A 120 19.77 -10.47 0.32
C GLU A 120 19.80 -10.35 1.85
N ILE A 121 20.96 -10.05 2.43
CA ILE A 121 21.13 -9.93 3.88
C ILE A 121 21.11 -8.43 4.23
N PRO A 122 20.11 -7.96 4.98
CA PRO A 122 20.06 -6.58 5.44
C PRO A 122 21.24 -6.20 6.30
N ASP A 123 21.61 -4.92 6.31
CA ASP A 123 22.68 -4.42 7.18
C ASP A 123 22.27 -4.42 8.67
N LYS A 124 23.26 -4.21 9.57
CA LYS A 124 23.01 -4.20 11.02
C LYS A 124 22.04 -3.10 11.44
N LYS A 125 22.02 -1.96 10.73
CA LYS A 125 21.13 -0.83 11.05
C LYS A 125 19.69 -1.19 10.75
N THR A 126 19.44 -1.88 9.63
CA THR A 126 18.14 -2.40 9.26
C THR A 126 17.60 -3.38 10.31
N TRP A 127 18.44 -4.29 10.84
CA TRP A 127 18.04 -5.21 11.91
C TRP A 127 17.68 -4.50 13.22
N ILE A 128 18.39 -3.43 13.58
CA ILE A 128 18.07 -2.62 14.75
C ILE A 128 16.73 -1.92 14.56
N ALA A 129 16.50 -1.29 13.38
CA ALA A 129 15.22 -0.65 13.05
C ALA A 129 14.06 -1.64 13.11
N ILE A 130 14.24 -2.86 12.58
CA ILE A 130 13.29 -3.97 12.66
C ILE A 130 12.91 -4.28 14.11
N GLY A 131 13.90 -4.42 15.00
CA GLY A 131 13.65 -4.71 16.40
C GLY A 131 12.83 -3.62 17.11
N ILE A 132 13.15 -2.36 16.86
CA ILE A 132 12.42 -1.21 17.41
C ILE A 132 10.97 -1.20 16.90
N THR A 133 10.78 -1.32 15.60
CA THR A 133 9.43 -1.33 14.97
C THR A 133 8.58 -2.51 15.49
N PHE A 134 9.18 -3.68 15.70
CA PHE A 134 8.47 -4.83 16.25
C PHE A 134 7.97 -4.58 17.68
N ILE A 135 8.81 -4.01 18.55
CA ILE A 135 8.43 -3.68 19.93
C ILE A 135 7.29 -2.65 19.93
N ALA A 136 7.38 -1.61 19.09
CA ALA A 136 6.35 -0.59 18.94
C ALA A 136 5.02 -1.20 18.50
N ALA A 137 5.04 -2.05 17.48
CA ALA A 137 3.84 -2.71 16.96
C ALA A 137 3.17 -3.61 18.03
N VAL A 138 3.95 -4.38 18.80
CA VAL A 138 3.43 -5.22 19.89
C VAL A 138 2.77 -4.36 20.97
N TYR A 139 3.36 -3.24 21.32
CA TYR A 139 2.83 -2.32 22.33
C TYR A 139 1.47 -1.75 21.92
N ILE A 140 1.34 -1.28 20.68
CA ILE A 140 0.09 -0.74 20.13
C ILE A 140 -0.97 -1.84 20.01
N PHE A 141 -0.58 -3.02 19.54
CA PHE A 141 -1.50 -4.14 19.40
C PHE A 141 -2.11 -4.58 20.74
N TYR A 142 -1.31 -4.55 21.81
CA TYR A 142 -1.78 -4.85 23.16
C TYR A 142 -2.85 -3.85 23.65
N ASP A 143 -2.68 -2.57 23.34
CA ASP A 143 -3.65 -1.53 23.66
C ASP A 143 -4.95 -1.69 22.85
N SER A 144 -4.85 -1.97 21.57
CA SER A 144 -5.99 -2.19 20.67
C SER A 144 -6.89 -3.36 21.08
N ILE A 145 -6.32 -4.43 21.65
CA ILE A 145 -7.12 -5.55 22.18
C ILE A 145 -8.05 -5.04 23.29
N LYS A 146 -7.57 -4.17 24.17
CA LYS A 146 -8.37 -3.61 25.27
C LYS A 146 -9.48 -2.70 24.76
N LEU A 147 -9.25 -2.00 23.66
CA LEU A 147 -10.20 -1.05 23.06
C LEU A 147 -11.23 -1.71 22.12
N GLY A 148 -11.08 -3.00 21.81
CA GLY A 148 -11.99 -3.73 20.91
C GLY A 148 -11.72 -3.50 19.42
N ASN A 149 -10.62 -2.85 19.05
CA ASN A 149 -10.24 -2.53 17.65
C ASN A 149 -9.42 -3.63 16.97
N PHE A 150 -9.31 -4.80 17.60
CA PHE A 150 -8.48 -5.94 17.20
C PHE A 150 -8.68 -6.39 15.74
N TYR A 151 -9.93 -6.36 15.24
CA TYR A 151 -10.23 -6.78 13.87
C TYR A 151 -9.54 -5.89 12.84
N GLY A 152 -9.63 -4.57 13.01
CA GLY A 152 -8.98 -3.62 12.10
C GLY A 152 -7.46 -3.74 12.12
N ASP A 153 -6.85 -3.96 13.28
CA ASP A 153 -5.40 -4.10 13.44
C ASP A 153 -4.87 -5.39 12.80
N ILE A 154 -5.60 -6.51 12.90
CA ILE A 154 -5.26 -7.74 12.16
C ILE A 154 -5.23 -7.46 10.65
N LEU A 155 -6.20 -6.75 10.12
CA LEU A 155 -6.24 -6.40 8.70
C LEU A 155 -5.08 -5.47 8.32
N GLY A 156 -4.69 -4.54 9.21
CA GLY A 156 -3.48 -3.74 9.05
C GLY A 156 -2.21 -4.58 8.99
N PHE A 157 -2.10 -5.59 9.84
CA PHE A 157 -0.98 -6.54 9.80
C PHE A 157 -0.97 -7.41 8.54
N ILE A 158 -2.12 -7.88 8.07
CA ILE A 158 -2.24 -8.59 6.78
C ILE A 158 -1.82 -7.68 5.63
N THR A 159 -2.16 -6.38 5.70
CA THR A 159 -1.69 -5.38 4.74
C THR A 159 -0.16 -5.29 4.73
N ALA A 160 0.49 -5.25 5.90
CA ALA A 160 1.95 -5.26 6.01
C ALA A 160 2.59 -6.50 5.39
N ILE A 161 2.03 -7.69 5.63
CA ILE A 161 2.47 -8.95 4.99
C ILE A 161 2.34 -8.83 3.46
N GLY A 162 1.22 -8.33 2.97
CA GLY A 162 0.98 -8.18 1.54
C GLY A 162 1.96 -7.20 0.88
N LEU A 163 2.27 -6.08 1.52
CA LEU A 163 3.29 -5.13 1.06
C LEU A 163 4.68 -5.78 0.99
N ALA A 164 5.05 -6.53 2.03
CA ALA A 164 6.33 -7.22 2.09
C ALA A 164 6.45 -8.30 0.98
N VAL A 165 5.46 -9.17 0.85
CA VAL A 165 5.42 -10.20 -0.20
C VAL A 165 5.41 -9.57 -1.58
N GLY A 166 4.64 -8.49 -1.77
CA GLY A 166 4.57 -7.75 -3.03
C GLY A 166 5.93 -7.17 -3.44
N ALA A 167 6.62 -6.46 -2.52
CA ALA A 167 7.92 -5.86 -2.77
C ALA A 167 9.00 -6.93 -3.09
N VAL A 168 9.04 -8.02 -2.31
CA VAL A 168 9.95 -9.15 -2.56
C VAL A 168 9.64 -9.84 -3.89
N THR A 169 8.37 -10.00 -4.25
CA THR A 169 7.96 -10.56 -5.55
C THR A 169 8.44 -9.69 -6.71
N ILE A 170 8.27 -8.37 -6.62
CA ILE A 170 8.76 -7.45 -7.65
C ILE A 170 10.29 -7.52 -7.74
N ARG A 171 10.98 -7.52 -6.59
CA ARG A 171 12.44 -7.61 -6.52
C ARG A 171 12.96 -8.91 -7.14
N SER A 172 12.31 -10.05 -6.85
CA SER A 172 12.67 -11.36 -7.42
C SER A 172 12.44 -11.43 -8.93
N ALA A 173 11.43 -10.73 -9.44
CA ALA A 173 11.13 -10.66 -10.87
C ALA A 173 12.14 -9.82 -11.66
N LYS A 174 13.00 -9.04 -11.01
CA LYS A 174 14.09 -8.19 -11.52
C LYS A 174 13.74 -7.37 -12.78
N ARG A 175 13.91 -7.95 -13.99
CA ARG A 175 13.73 -7.26 -15.27
C ARG A 175 12.27 -7.19 -15.75
N LYS A 176 11.37 -7.93 -15.12
CA LYS A 176 9.96 -7.97 -15.54
C LYS A 176 9.22 -6.72 -15.01
N ASN A 177 8.35 -6.19 -15.84
CA ASN A 177 7.47 -5.11 -15.40
C ASN A 177 6.15 -5.71 -14.88
N LEU A 178 5.92 -5.61 -13.57
CA LEU A 178 4.71 -6.12 -12.92
C LEU A 178 3.57 -5.09 -12.82
N VAL A 179 3.72 -3.90 -13.41
CA VAL A 179 2.62 -2.92 -13.47
C VAL A 179 1.36 -3.49 -14.15
N PRO A 180 1.45 -4.25 -15.27
CA PRO A 180 0.27 -4.92 -15.82
C PRO A 180 -0.41 -5.89 -14.85
N ALA A 181 0.36 -6.61 -14.03
CA ALA A 181 -0.18 -7.48 -12.99
C ALA A 181 -0.89 -6.68 -11.90
N ALA A 182 -0.32 -5.54 -11.47
CA ALA A 182 -0.99 -4.63 -10.52
C ALA A 182 -2.32 -4.09 -11.08
N VAL A 183 -2.36 -3.73 -12.36
CA VAL A 183 -3.61 -3.30 -13.04
C VAL A 183 -4.66 -4.40 -12.96
N VAL A 184 -4.30 -5.65 -13.26
CA VAL A 184 -5.21 -6.80 -13.10
C VAL A 184 -5.63 -6.98 -11.65
N GLY A 185 -4.71 -6.81 -10.69
CA GLY A 185 -5.02 -6.83 -9.25
C GLY A 185 -6.08 -5.80 -8.86
N LYS A 186 -6.01 -4.57 -9.41
CA LYS A 186 -7.03 -3.54 -9.20
C LYS A 186 -8.40 -3.96 -9.74
N LEU A 187 -8.45 -4.65 -10.88
CA LEU A 187 -9.69 -5.22 -11.38
C LEU A 187 -10.25 -6.28 -10.42
N PHE A 188 -9.41 -7.16 -9.89
CA PHE A 188 -9.84 -8.16 -8.89
C PHE A 188 -10.38 -7.52 -7.61
N VAL A 189 -9.77 -6.43 -7.13
CA VAL A 189 -10.30 -5.64 -6.00
C VAL A 189 -11.72 -5.16 -6.30
N ALA A 190 -11.95 -4.56 -7.47
CA ALA A 190 -13.27 -4.08 -7.86
C ALA A 190 -14.29 -5.22 -8.00
N LEU A 191 -13.91 -6.31 -8.68
CA LEU A 191 -14.78 -7.48 -8.86
C LEU A 191 -15.16 -8.14 -7.54
N PHE A 192 -14.23 -8.25 -6.60
CA PHE A 192 -14.50 -8.77 -5.27
C PHE A 192 -15.47 -7.87 -4.49
N ALA A 193 -15.27 -6.55 -4.54
CA ALA A 193 -16.10 -5.60 -3.83
C ALA A 193 -17.55 -5.60 -4.30
N ILE A 194 -17.83 -5.88 -5.60
CA ILE A 194 -19.19 -5.92 -6.16
C ILE A 194 -20.15 -6.80 -5.34
N PHE A 195 -19.68 -7.88 -4.75
CA PHE A 195 -20.51 -8.80 -3.97
C PHE A 195 -20.98 -8.22 -2.63
N PHE A 196 -20.42 -7.09 -2.19
CA PHE A 196 -20.65 -6.50 -0.87
C PHE A 196 -21.10 -5.04 -0.93
N ILE A 197 -21.18 -4.45 -2.12
CA ILE A 197 -21.60 -3.04 -2.30
C ILE A 197 -23.06 -2.88 -1.92
N GLU A 198 -23.35 -1.87 -1.11
CA GLU A 198 -24.71 -1.47 -0.77
C GLU A 198 -25.27 -0.42 -1.75
N SER A 199 -24.43 0.50 -2.21
CA SER A 199 -24.84 1.56 -3.14
C SER A 199 -23.69 2.00 -4.04
N TYR A 200 -24.00 2.21 -5.33
CA TYR A 200 -23.08 2.81 -6.31
C TYR A 200 -23.17 4.34 -6.37
N VAL A 201 -24.07 4.95 -5.59
CA VAL A 201 -24.32 6.38 -5.67
C VAL A 201 -23.27 7.11 -4.84
N LEU A 202 -22.55 8.04 -5.48
CA LEU A 202 -21.67 8.98 -4.81
C LEU A 202 -22.45 10.23 -4.44
N ALA A 203 -22.38 10.67 -3.18
CA ALA A 203 -22.91 11.97 -2.77
C ALA A 203 -22.12 13.10 -3.44
N ASP A 204 -22.70 14.30 -3.53
CA ASP A 204 -22.10 15.45 -4.25
C ASP A 204 -20.63 15.69 -3.90
N ARG A 205 -20.30 15.59 -2.62
CA ARG A 205 -18.92 15.75 -2.13
C ARG A 205 -18.01 14.60 -2.60
N ASP A 206 -18.51 13.38 -2.61
CA ASP A 206 -17.74 12.19 -2.96
C ASP A 206 -17.48 12.08 -4.46
N LEU A 207 -18.29 12.75 -5.31
CA LEU A 207 -18.05 12.87 -6.75
C LEU A 207 -16.68 13.50 -7.08
N LEU A 208 -16.15 14.34 -6.19
CA LEU A 208 -14.81 14.93 -6.36
C LEU A 208 -13.76 14.18 -5.53
N ILE A 209 -14.07 13.88 -4.25
CA ILE A 209 -13.11 13.29 -3.31
C ILE A 209 -12.66 11.92 -3.78
N VAL A 210 -13.60 11.03 -4.15
CA VAL A 210 -13.28 9.64 -4.48
C VAL A 210 -12.45 9.52 -5.75
N PRO A 211 -12.80 10.16 -6.90
CA PRO A 211 -11.93 10.11 -8.09
C PRO A 211 -10.56 10.75 -7.85
N LEU A 212 -10.50 11.89 -7.16
CA LEU A 212 -9.23 12.57 -6.85
C LEU A 212 -8.31 11.67 -6.03
N MET A 213 -8.81 11.10 -4.94
CA MET A 213 -8.10 10.12 -4.11
C MET A 213 -7.63 8.93 -4.95
N CYS A 214 -8.53 8.32 -5.74
CA CYS A 214 -8.22 7.13 -6.54
C CYS A 214 -7.11 7.38 -7.57
N VAL A 215 -7.05 8.60 -8.15
CA VAL A 215 -6.00 8.93 -9.12
C VAL A 215 -4.72 9.36 -8.41
N MET A 216 -4.79 10.32 -7.49
CA MET A 216 -3.62 10.94 -6.87
C MET A 216 -2.96 10.01 -5.83
N CYS A 217 -3.76 9.45 -4.91
CA CYS A 217 -3.21 8.68 -3.80
C CYS A 217 -3.12 7.18 -4.09
N VAL A 218 -3.76 6.70 -5.17
CA VAL A 218 -3.74 5.28 -5.51
C VAL A 218 -3.09 5.02 -6.87
N ALA A 219 -3.66 5.53 -7.99
CA ALA A 219 -3.22 5.16 -9.34
C ALA A 219 -1.75 5.56 -9.62
N ILE A 220 -1.38 6.81 -9.33
CA ILE A 220 -0.02 7.30 -9.54
C ILE A 220 0.99 6.56 -8.66
N PRO A 221 0.81 6.51 -7.32
CA PRO A 221 1.82 5.90 -6.46
C PRO A 221 1.93 4.39 -6.64
N PHE A 222 0.85 3.64 -6.92
CA PHE A 222 1.01 2.20 -7.08
C PHE A 222 1.90 1.83 -8.29
N VAL A 223 1.88 2.62 -9.36
CA VAL A 223 2.80 2.43 -10.49
C VAL A 223 4.25 2.63 -10.02
N MET A 224 4.51 3.70 -9.27
CA MET A 224 5.84 4.01 -8.77
C MET A 224 6.34 2.96 -7.78
N VAL A 225 5.50 2.54 -6.81
CA VAL A 225 5.81 1.49 -5.83
C VAL A 225 6.04 0.13 -6.51
N THR A 226 5.30 -0.17 -7.58
CA THR A 226 5.52 -1.41 -8.37
C THR A 226 6.83 -1.37 -9.16
N ILE A 227 7.39 -0.19 -9.42
CA ILE A 227 8.65 -0.05 -10.17
C ILE A 227 9.86 0.03 -9.23
N ALA A 228 9.74 0.70 -8.10
CA ALA A 228 10.85 0.99 -7.18
C ALA A 228 11.67 -0.23 -6.73
N PRO A 229 11.07 -1.40 -6.36
CA PRO A 229 11.82 -2.58 -5.91
C PRO A 229 12.68 -3.24 -7.01
N ARG A 230 12.57 -2.78 -8.25
CA ARG A 230 13.47 -3.21 -9.34
C ARG A 230 14.86 -2.58 -9.23
N PHE A 231 14.97 -1.48 -8.52
CA PHE A 231 16.18 -0.66 -8.42
C PHE A 231 16.83 -0.75 -7.04
N ILE A 232 16.03 -0.84 -5.97
CA ILE A 232 16.50 -0.88 -4.58
C ILE A 232 15.93 -2.12 -3.87
N PRO A 233 16.53 -2.55 -2.75
CA PRO A 233 16.02 -3.66 -1.92
C PRO A 233 14.56 -3.46 -1.49
N ALA A 234 13.84 -4.57 -1.28
CA ALA A 234 12.42 -4.55 -0.95
C ALA A 234 12.16 -3.86 0.40
N GLU A 235 13.03 -4.10 1.39
CA GLU A 235 12.97 -3.48 2.70
C GLU A 235 13.19 -1.96 2.64
N GLU A 236 14.10 -1.49 1.77
CA GLU A 236 14.31 -0.05 1.57
C GLU A 236 13.07 0.63 1.00
N VAL A 237 12.38 0.01 0.04
CA VAL A 237 11.10 0.57 -0.48
C VAL A 237 10.08 0.69 0.64
N ASN A 238 9.95 -0.36 1.46
CA ASN A 238 8.99 -0.36 2.55
C ASN A 238 9.38 0.58 3.71
N LEU A 239 10.68 0.90 3.89
CA LEU A 239 11.10 1.94 4.84
C LEU A 239 10.54 3.34 4.48
N PHE A 240 10.34 3.65 3.20
CA PHE A 240 9.70 4.91 2.82
C PHE A 240 8.25 5.00 3.31
N PHE A 241 7.53 3.88 3.47
CA PHE A 241 6.18 3.88 4.04
C PHE A 241 6.14 4.33 5.51
N LEU A 242 7.27 4.32 6.23
CA LEU A 242 7.34 4.92 7.57
C LEU A 242 7.04 6.43 7.55
N LEU A 243 7.26 7.11 6.44
CA LEU A 243 6.84 8.52 6.29
C LEU A 243 5.31 8.65 6.34
N GLU A 244 4.59 7.67 5.78
CA GLU A 244 3.12 7.64 5.85
C GLU A 244 2.64 7.44 7.28
N THR A 245 3.32 6.62 8.10
CA THR A 245 2.93 6.38 9.49
C THR A 245 3.01 7.63 10.37
N ILE A 246 3.84 8.59 9.99
CA ILE A 246 3.98 9.88 10.69
C ILE A 246 3.05 10.93 10.07
N ILE A 247 3.10 11.08 8.75
CA ILE A 247 2.40 12.16 8.03
C ILE A 247 0.91 11.86 7.89
N GLY A 248 0.51 10.58 7.72
CA GLY A 248 -0.89 10.17 7.58
C GLY A 248 -1.76 10.56 8.77
N PRO A 249 -1.44 10.12 10.00
CA PRO A 249 -2.18 10.53 11.20
C PRO A 249 -2.17 12.04 11.43
N PHE A 250 -1.10 12.75 11.05
CA PHE A 250 -1.03 14.20 11.14
C PHE A 250 -2.09 14.88 10.25
N TRP A 251 -2.27 14.43 9.01
CA TRP A 251 -3.35 14.93 8.13
C TRP A 251 -4.72 14.68 8.73
N VAL A 252 -4.96 13.48 9.25
CA VAL A 252 -6.24 13.08 9.85
C VAL A 252 -6.53 13.91 11.11
N TRP A 253 -5.55 14.07 12.00
CA TRP A 253 -5.68 14.90 13.19
C TRP A 253 -5.94 16.37 12.85
N MET A 254 -5.23 16.92 11.88
CA MET A 254 -5.36 18.33 11.50
C MET A 254 -6.76 18.66 10.96
N VAL A 255 -7.33 17.76 10.14
CA VAL A 255 -8.60 18.02 9.42
C VAL A 255 -9.81 17.50 10.19
N ILE A 256 -9.78 16.27 10.69
CA ILE A 256 -10.92 15.59 11.29
C ILE A 256 -10.85 15.61 12.83
N LYS A 257 -9.69 15.97 13.41
CA LYS A 257 -9.43 15.98 14.85
C LYS A 257 -9.48 14.58 15.49
N GLU A 258 -9.33 13.51 14.70
CA GLU A 258 -9.14 12.16 15.21
C GLU A 258 -7.77 12.10 15.93
N GLN A 259 -7.78 11.90 17.23
CA GLN A 259 -6.55 11.85 18.03
C GLN A 259 -6.09 10.40 18.15
N PRO A 260 -4.83 10.10 17.81
CA PRO A 260 -4.24 8.81 18.13
C PRO A 260 -4.22 8.60 19.65
N SER A 261 -4.29 7.33 20.10
CA SER A 261 -4.08 7.03 21.51
C SER A 261 -2.66 7.41 21.95
N ILE A 262 -2.45 7.60 23.26
CA ILE A 262 -1.12 7.92 23.81
C ILE A 262 -0.13 6.79 23.45
N GLU A 263 -0.58 5.55 23.52
CA GLU A 263 0.16 4.34 23.17
C GLU A 263 0.58 4.34 21.70
N THR A 264 -0.31 4.77 20.82
CA THR A 264 -0.03 4.89 19.37
C THR A 264 1.00 6.00 19.10
N ILE A 265 0.94 7.13 19.83
CA ILE A 265 1.94 8.21 19.70
C ILE A 265 3.31 7.77 20.23
N GLN A 266 3.36 6.95 21.29
CA GLN A 266 4.61 6.45 21.85
C GLN A 266 5.24 5.33 21.03
N GLY A 267 4.43 4.55 20.33
CA GLY A 267 4.88 3.43 19.51
C GLY A 267 5.21 3.80 18.05
N GLY A 268 4.59 4.83 17.50
CA GLY A 268 4.84 5.33 16.13
C GLY A 268 6.00 6.32 16.10
#